data_7619b6bee97ccaa248c0dcb8fc4ca2c8
#
_entry.id   7619b6bee97ccaa248c0dcb8fc4ca2c8
#
_cell.length_a   1.000
_cell.length_b   1.000
_cell.length_c   1.000
_cell.angle_alpha   90.00
_cell.angle_beta   90.00
_cell.angle_gamma   90.00
#
_symmetry.space_group_name_H-M   'P 1'
#
loop_
_entity.id
_entity.type
_entity.pdbx_description
1 polymer ?
#
loop_
_entity_poly.entity_id
_entity_poly.type
_entity_poly.pdbx_seq_one_letter_code
_entity_poly.pdbx_strand_id
1 'polypeptide(L)'
;MVRKTPNPRDPSDLSDTSDTSRAKKNEQMINDDPHSDFNSPPPAHILASFQVPSARPVLLEQEWSQGWRCDRAVISRADEPARAAWIAKIMSKVRPAGVSMSRPIFSSDGRFSVSGWRARTFMSGHQSPRFDEMVAAALRLNEALRGEPKPTFLAPPVAGKKWYEYDLYAAADQAAFAEDPAEWVTPVLAPESVPREDVAAALVKAAVLAEMRGPIRENDQLVHGDIAGCTIFDGTADPIVTDLYPAWHPAAWTVALLIVDTMAWGNAPDALLDRWAHLPDFPQLALRAVMYRLFLHAMLPNSQPESWEGLGRVADVVEAWVAKQEVVRGT
;
A
#
# COMPACT_ATOMS: atom_id res chain seq x y z
N MET A 1 -10.79 -52.41 61.83
CA MET A 1 -11.33 -51.24 61.12
C MET A 1 -10.16 -50.48 60.55
N VAL A 2 -9.83 -50.70 59.28
CA VAL A 2 -8.69 -50.07 58.61
C VAL A 2 -9.28 -49.01 57.65
N ARG A 3 -8.89 -47.76 57.85
CA ARG A 3 -9.32 -46.63 57.00
C ARG A 3 -8.44 -46.61 55.73
N LYS A 4 -9.04 -46.74 54.55
CA LYS A 4 -8.42 -46.53 53.23
C LYS A 4 -8.18 -45.04 53.01
N THR A 5 -6.96 -44.67 52.72
CA THR A 5 -6.58 -43.38 52.19
C THR A 5 -6.88 -43.29 50.69
N PRO A 6 -7.29 -42.17 50.12
CA PRO A 6 -7.52 -42.02 48.67
C PRO A 6 -6.20 -41.77 47.95
N ASN A 7 -6.11 -42.34 46.76
CA ASN A 7 -5.01 -42.27 45.80
C ASN A 7 -4.91 -40.87 45.17
N PRO A 8 -3.71 -40.33 44.91
CA PRO A 8 -3.56 -39.05 44.24
C PRO A 8 -3.90 -39.15 42.74
N ARG A 9 -4.60 -38.15 42.22
CA ARG A 9 -5.01 -38.01 40.82
C ARG A 9 -3.81 -37.81 39.91
N ASP A 10 -3.85 -38.46 38.77
CA ASP A 10 -2.94 -38.38 37.64
C ASP A 10 -2.96 -36.98 37.02
N PRO A 11 -1.81 -36.34 36.69
CA PRO A 11 -1.75 -34.97 36.15
C PRO A 11 -1.93 -34.90 34.62
N SER A 12 -2.53 -35.92 33.97
CA SER A 12 -2.63 -35.96 32.49
C SER A 12 -3.96 -35.49 31.89
N ASP A 13 -4.88 -34.92 32.68
CA ASP A 13 -6.17 -34.43 32.17
C ASP A 13 -6.36 -32.91 32.32
N LEU A 14 -5.50 -32.14 31.66
CA LEU A 14 -5.76 -30.74 31.31
C LEU A 14 -5.44 -30.58 29.81
N SER A 15 -6.33 -31.11 28.96
CA SER A 15 -6.35 -30.75 27.55
C SER A 15 -6.92 -29.34 27.42
N ASP A 16 -6.03 -28.39 27.23
CA ASP A 16 -6.33 -26.99 26.93
C ASP A 16 -6.87 -26.87 25.50
N THR A 17 -8.20 -27.04 25.34
CA THR A 17 -8.91 -26.95 24.06
C THR A 17 -9.36 -25.51 23.72
N SER A 18 -9.03 -24.53 24.57
CA SER A 18 -9.49 -23.13 24.39
C SER A 18 -8.57 -22.30 23.47
N ASP A 19 -7.29 -22.63 23.38
CA ASP A 19 -6.29 -21.77 22.72
C ASP A 19 -6.21 -22.02 21.20
N THR A 20 -6.35 -23.29 20.76
CA THR A 20 -6.39 -23.61 19.32
C THR A 20 -7.64 -23.11 18.60
N SER A 21 -8.74 -22.87 19.33
CA SER A 21 -9.99 -22.34 18.76
C SER A 21 -9.89 -20.83 18.50
N ARG A 22 -9.11 -20.12 19.30
CA ARG A 22 -8.94 -18.65 19.19
C ARG A 22 -7.93 -18.29 18.09
N ALA A 23 -6.84 -19.04 17.95
CA ALA A 23 -5.90 -18.90 16.84
C ALA A 23 -6.57 -19.24 15.50
N LYS A 24 -7.32 -20.34 15.40
CA LYS A 24 -8.12 -20.69 14.22
C LYS A 24 -9.23 -19.66 13.91
N LYS A 25 -9.78 -19.00 14.93
CA LYS A 25 -10.80 -17.96 14.75
C LYS A 25 -10.19 -16.65 14.23
N ASN A 26 -8.95 -16.32 14.60
CA ASN A 26 -8.22 -15.19 14.03
C ASN A 26 -7.74 -15.46 12.60
N GLU A 27 -7.22 -16.66 12.29
CA GLU A 27 -6.92 -17.07 10.92
C GLU A 27 -8.19 -17.09 10.04
N GLN A 28 -9.32 -17.56 10.58
CA GLN A 28 -10.59 -17.58 9.89
C GLN A 28 -11.17 -16.18 9.66
N MET A 29 -10.92 -15.22 10.58
CA MET A 29 -11.37 -13.82 10.40
C MET A 29 -10.60 -13.07 9.30
N ILE A 30 -9.37 -13.49 8.96
CA ILE A 30 -8.59 -12.94 7.85
C ILE A 30 -8.94 -13.65 6.53
N ASN A 31 -9.31 -14.95 6.59
CA ASN A 31 -9.61 -15.78 5.42
C ASN A 31 -11.09 -15.77 4.97
N ASP A 32 -12.02 -15.25 5.77
CA ASP A 32 -13.43 -15.12 5.39
C ASP A 32 -13.74 -13.79 4.66
N ASP A 33 -12.78 -13.28 3.88
CA ASP A 33 -13.05 -12.18 2.96
C ASP A 33 -13.83 -12.73 1.75
N PRO A 34 -15.08 -12.31 1.51
CA PRO A 34 -15.81 -12.67 0.31
C PRO A 34 -15.13 -12.16 -0.98
N HIS A 35 -14.02 -11.43 -0.84
CA HIS A 35 -13.17 -10.93 -1.93
C HIS A 35 -11.92 -11.78 -2.20
N SER A 36 -11.71 -12.92 -1.52
CA SER A 36 -10.51 -13.79 -1.68
C SER A 36 -10.36 -14.43 -3.07
N ASP A 37 -11.30 -14.24 -3.98
CA ASP A 37 -11.24 -14.78 -5.35
C ASP A 37 -10.83 -13.70 -6.37
N PHE A 38 -9.69 -13.01 -6.09
CA PHE A 38 -9.13 -12.00 -7.01
C PHE A 38 -8.75 -12.57 -8.39
N ASN A 39 -8.55 -13.88 -8.48
CA ASN A 39 -8.15 -14.57 -9.70
C ASN A 39 -9.34 -14.98 -10.59
N SER A 40 -10.58 -14.75 -10.17
CA SER A 40 -11.73 -15.03 -11.01
C SER A 40 -12.05 -13.89 -11.96
N PRO A 41 -12.25 -14.15 -13.26
CA PRO A 41 -12.61 -13.12 -14.22
C PRO A 41 -13.98 -12.51 -13.91
N PRO A 42 -14.22 -11.26 -14.35
CA PRO A 42 -15.52 -10.62 -14.16
C PRO A 42 -16.63 -11.45 -14.82
N PRO A 43 -17.72 -11.76 -14.09
CA PRO A 43 -18.82 -12.56 -14.63
C PRO A 43 -19.59 -11.79 -15.72
N ALA A 44 -20.34 -12.51 -16.54
CA ALA A 44 -21.02 -11.97 -17.73
C ALA A 44 -21.91 -10.74 -17.45
N HIS A 45 -22.61 -10.73 -16.30
CA HIS A 45 -23.44 -9.57 -15.94
C HIS A 45 -22.62 -8.31 -15.63
N ILE A 46 -21.39 -8.46 -15.13
CA ILE A 46 -20.44 -7.34 -14.91
C ILE A 46 -19.92 -6.82 -16.25
N LEU A 47 -19.54 -7.73 -17.18
CA LEU A 47 -19.15 -7.35 -18.53
C LEU A 47 -20.27 -6.56 -19.23
N ALA A 48 -21.52 -7.03 -19.12
CA ALA A 48 -22.68 -6.34 -19.66
C ALA A 48 -22.89 -4.96 -19.01
N SER A 49 -22.72 -4.85 -17.69
CA SER A 49 -22.87 -3.60 -16.95
C SER A 49 -21.88 -2.52 -17.41
N PHE A 50 -20.65 -2.90 -17.77
CA PHE A 50 -19.62 -2.00 -18.30
C PHE A 50 -19.57 -1.94 -19.83
N GLN A 51 -20.61 -2.43 -20.52
CA GLN A 51 -20.81 -2.33 -21.97
C GLN A 51 -19.73 -3.05 -22.80
N VAL A 52 -19.23 -4.16 -22.28
CA VAL A 52 -18.29 -5.07 -22.95
C VAL A 52 -18.76 -6.55 -22.87
N PRO A 53 -20.04 -6.86 -23.22
CA PRO A 53 -20.65 -8.16 -22.95
C PRO A 53 -19.98 -9.32 -23.71
N SER A 54 -19.32 -9.05 -24.84
CA SER A 54 -18.66 -10.04 -25.69
C SER A 54 -17.16 -10.13 -25.45
N ALA A 55 -16.61 -9.32 -24.53
CA ALA A 55 -15.18 -9.32 -24.26
C ALA A 55 -14.74 -10.66 -23.67
N ARG A 56 -13.52 -11.07 -24.02
CA ARG A 56 -12.83 -12.19 -23.38
C ARG A 56 -11.85 -11.61 -22.36
N PRO A 57 -12.09 -11.77 -21.04
CA PRO A 57 -11.22 -11.23 -20.03
C PRO A 57 -9.80 -11.81 -20.10
N VAL A 58 -8.78 -10.96 -20.10
CA VAL A 58 -7.37 -11.33 -20.02
C VAL A 58 -6.80 -10.70 -18.77
N LEU A 59 -6.25 -11.50 -17.87
CA LEU A 59 -5.62 -11.00 -16.65
C LEU A 59 -4.42 -10.14 -17.01
N LEU A 60 -4.33 -8.97 -16.40
CA LEU A 60 -3.21 -8.05 -16.52
C LEU A 60 -2.30 -8.15 -15.30
N GLU A 61 -1.10 -7.62 -15.45
CA GLU A 61 -0.09 -7.60 -14.41
C GLU A 61 -0.34 -6.51 -13.34
N GLN A 62 0.62 -6.34 -12.45
CA GLN A 62 0.49 -5.53 -11.25
C GLN A 62 0.20 -4.04 -11.53
N GLU A 63 0.77 -3.48 -12.61
CA GLU A 63 0.56 -2.08 -13.00
C GLU A 63 -0.92 -1.75 -13.34
N TRP A 64 -1.73 -2.78 -13.53
CA TRP A 64 -3.16 -2.70 -13.67
C TRP A 64 -3.94 -3.24 -12.46
N SER A 65 -3.26 -3.35 -11.30
CA SER A 65 -3.84 -3.87 -10.04
C SER A 65 -4.46 -5.27 -10.26
N GLN A 66 -3.77 -6.14 -11.02
CA GLN A 66 -4.25 -7.48 -11.41
C GLN A 66 -5.68 -7.46 -11.98
N GLY A 67 -6.03 -6.38 -12.67
CA GLY A 67 -7.33 -6.23 -13.33
C GLY A 67 -7.44 -7.06 -14.61
N TRP A 68 -8.65 -7.20 -15.10
CA TRP A 68 -8.96 -7.96 -16.32
C TRP A 68 -9.16 -7.01 -17.49
N ARG A 69 -8.35 -7.12 -18.53
CA ARG A 69 -8.59 -6.44 -19.79
C ARG A 69 -9.79 -7.06 -20.48
N CYS A 70 -10.79 -6.24 -20.73
CA CYS A 70 -12.02 -6.55 -21.42
C CYS A 70 -12.20 -5.54 -22.57
N ASP A 71 -11.66 -5.85 -23.75
CA ASP A 71 -11.59 -4.93 -24.90
C ASP A 71 -10.89 -3.60 -24.54
N ARG A 72 -11.66 -2.50 -24.52
CA ARG A 72 -11.18 -1.14 -24.17
C ARG A 72 -11.16 -0.86 -22.67
N ALA A 73 -11.68 -1.76 -21.86
CA ALA A 73 -11.80 -1.58 -20.42
C ALA A 73 -10.82 -2.47 -19.65
N VAL A 74 -10.39 -2.00 -18.50
CA VAL A 74 -9.84 -2.82 -17.44
C VAL A 74 -10.86 -2.88 -16.33
N ILE A 75 -11.32 -4.09 -16.01
CA ILE A 75 -12.29 -4.36 -14.95
C ILE A 75 -11.53 -4.99 -13.78
N SER A 76 -11.63 -4.42 -12.60
CA SER A 76 -10.96 -4.87 -11.39
C SER A 76 -11.91 -4.87 -10.19
N ARG A 77 -11.55 -5.58 -9.14
CA ARG A 77 -12.30 -5.55 -7.88
C ARG A 77 -12.28 -4.14 -7.29
N ALA A 78 -13.34 -3.81 -6.60
CA ALA A 78 -13.49 -2.58 -5.82
C ALA A 78 -13.71 -3.00 -4.36
N ASP A 79 -12.70 -2.74 -3.52
CA ASP A 79 -12.70 -3.18 -2.13
C ASP A 79 -13.85 -2.58 -1.33
N GLU A 80 -14.09 -1.27 -1.55
CA GLU A 80 -15.17 -0.53 -0.94
C GLU A 80 -15.85 0.39 -1.96
N PRO A 81 -17.18 0.31 -2.17
CA PRO A 81 -17.89 1.12 -3.16
C PRO A 81 -17.73 2.63 -2.96
N ALA A 82 -17.71 3.11 -1.72
CA ALA A 82 -17.57 4.54 -1.42
C ALA A 82 -16.16 5.04 -1.78
N ARG A 83 -15.12 4.26 -1.46
CA ARG A 83 -13.72 4.54 -1.82
C ARG A 83 -13.53 4.53 -3.34
N ALA A 84 -14.04 3.49 -4.00
CA ALA A 84 -13.98 3.37 -5.47
C ALA A 84 -14.67 4.54 -6.17
N ALA A 85 -15.85 4.97 -5.70
CA ALA A 85 -16.57 6.10 -6.24
C ALA A 85 -15.82 7.43 -6.03
N TRP A 86 -15.21 7.61 -4.86
CA TRP A 86 -14.41 8.80 -4.58
C TRP A 86 -13.19 8.89 -5.50
N ILE A 87 -12.42 7.80 -5.63
CA ILE A 87 -11.25 7.69 -6.51
C ILE A 87 -11.67 7.98 -7.96
N ALA A 88 -12.73 7.34 -8.42
CA ALA A 88 -13.26 7.55 -9.77
C ALA A 88 -13.66 9.01 -10.02
N LYS A 89 -14.29 9.67 -9.05
CA LYS A 89 -14.62 11.10 -9.13
C LYS A 89 -13.37 11.97 -9.31
N ILE A 90 -12.31 11.72 -8.52
CA ILE A 90 -11.04 12.44 -8.66
C ILE A 90 -10.41 12.18 -10.04
N MET A 91 -10.26 10.92 -10.42
CA MET A 91 -9.67 10.55 -11.71
C MET A 91 -10.48 11.09 -12.91
N SER A 92 -11.77 11.28 -12.76
CA SER A 92 -12.62 11.85 -13.83
C SER A 92 -12.31 13.32 -14.09
N LYS A 93 -11.92 14.10 -13.09
CA LYS A 93 -11.74 15.56 -13.20
C LYS A 93 -10.29 16.02 -13.31
N VAL A 94 -9.35 15.33 -12.66
CA VAL A 94 -7.95 15.74 -12.60
C VAL A 94 -7.27 15.59 -13.97
N ARG A 95 -6.54 16.61 -14.40
CA ARG A 95 -5.84 16.68 -15.71
C ARG A 95 -4.42 17.18 -15.51
N PRO A 96 -3.47 16.33 -15.08
CA PRO A 96 -2.08 16.75 -14.93
C PRO A 96 -1.47 17.03 -16.31
N ALA A 97 -0.68 18.10 -16.41
CA ALA A 97 -0.01 18.47 -17.65
C ALA A 97 1.10 17.47 -18.00
N GLY A 98 1.12 16.93 -19.22
CA GLY A 98 2.13 15.98 -19.66
C GLY A 98 2.11 14.65 -18.90
N VAL A 99 0.94 14.25 -18.41
CA VAL A 99 0.67 12.93 -17.81
C VAL A 99 -0.69 12.45 -18.26
N SER A 100 -0.73 11.31 -18.89
CA SER A 100 -1.97 10.62 -19.23
C SER A 100 -2.50 9.84 -18.03
N MET A 101 -3.82 9.71 -17.93
CA MET A 101 -4.44 8.91 -16.86
C MET A 101 -5.51 7.99 -17.44
N SER A 102 -5.53 6.75 -16.98
CA SER A 102 -6.67 5.87 -17.19
C SER A 102 -7.94 6.53 -16.61
N ARG A 103 -9.06 6.46 -17.33
CA ARG A 103 -10.32 7.12 -16.95
C ARG A 103 -11.36 6.12 -16.47
N PRO A 104 -12.09 6.42 -15.40
CA PRO A 104 -13.18 5.58 -14.96
C PRO A 104 -14.23 5.42 -16.07
N ILE A 105 -14.73 4.21 -16.21
CA ILE A 105 -15.86 3.87 -17.08
C ILE A 105 -17.08 3.66 -16.20
N PHE A 106 -18.16 4.40 -16.47
CA PHE A 106 -19.42 4.21 -15.78
C PHE A 106 -20.12 2.95 -16.28
N SER A 107 -20.82 2.29 -15.38
CA SER A 107 -21.76 1.25 -15.75
C SER A 107 -22.94 1.84 -16.54
N SER A 108 -23.71 0.99 -17.19
CA SER A 108 -24.88 1.39 -18.00
C SER A 108 -25.94 2.18 -17.21
N ASP A 109 -25.97 2.04 -15.88
CA ASP A 109 -26.84 2.78 -14.97
C ASP A 109 -26.13 3.97 -14.27
N GLY A 110 -24.94 4.36 -14.75
CA GLY A 110 -24.22 5.55 -14.31
C GLY A 110 -23.44 5.41 -12.99
N ARG A 111 -23.22 4.19 -12.48
CA ARG A 111 -22.45 3.94 -11.26
C ARG A 111 -20.97 3.74 -11.56
N PHE A 112 -20.10 4.08 -10.60
CA PHE A 112 -18.65 3.82 -10.68
C PHE A 112 -18.27 2.37 -10.32
N SER A 113 -19.14 1.67 -9.59
CA SER A 113 -18.93 0.27 -9.21
C SER A 113 -20.24 -0.50 -9.25
N VAL A 114 -20.16 -1.79 -9.59
CA VAL A 114 -21.28 -2.73 -9.65
C VAL A 114 -20.86 -4.04 -9.00
N SER A 115 -21.57 -4.46 -7.94
CA SER A 115 -21.32 -5.75 -7.25
C SER A 115 -19.84 -6.00 -6.93
N GLY A 116 -19.15 -5.00 -6.40
CA GLY A 116 -17.72 -5.10 -6.04
C GLY A 116 -16.75 -5.05 -7.24
N TRP A 117 -17.20 -4.56 -8.41
CA TRP A 117 -16.35 -4.36 -9.58
C TRP A 117 -16.37 -2.91 -10.04
N ARG A 118 -15.23 -2.43 -10.53
CA ARG A 118 -15.05 -1.12 -11.16
C ARG A 118 -14.41 -1.27 -12.54
N ALA A 119 -14.58 -0.29 -13.40
CA ALA A 119 -13.97 -0.28 -14.72
C ALA A 119 -13.27 1.04 -15.01
N ARG A 120 -12.18 0.96 -15.78
CA ARG A 120 -11.41 2.10 -16.29
C ARG A 120 -10.91 1.84 -17.69
N THR A 121 -10.52 2.87 -18.43
CA THR A 121 -10.02 2.72 -19.80
C THR A 121 -8.69 1.99 -19.83
N PHE A 122 -8.57 0.99 -20.69
CA PHE A 122 -7.26 0.38 -20.99
C PHE A 122 -6.44 1.34 -21.84
N MET A 123 -5.17 1.47 -21.51
CA MET A 123 -4.14 2.18 -22.27
C MET A 123 -2.96 1.26 -22.47
N SER A 124 -2.39 1.22 -23.69
CA SER A 124 -1.20 0.43 -23.99
C SER A 124 0.03 1.01 -23.30
N GLY A 125 0.99 0.16 -23.01
CA GLY A 125 2.25 0.53 -22.39
C GLY A 125 2.69 -0.55 -21.38
N HIS A 126 3.88 -0.37 -20.85
CA HIS A 126 4.48 -1.28 -19.86
C HIS A 126 5.36 -0.48 -18.91
N GLN A 127 5.65 -1.06 -17.74
CA GLN A 127 6.61 -0.48 -16.81
C GLN A 127 8.00 -0.38 -17.46
N SER A 128 8.71 0.68 -17.14
CA SER A 128 10.04 0.95 -17.69
C SER A 128 10.90 1.69 -16.65
N PRO A 129 12.20 1.47 -16.55
CA PRO A 129 13.08 2.11 -15.57
C PRO A 129 13.38 3.59 -15.91
N ARG A 130 12.35 4.35 -16.25
CA ARG A 130 12.41 5.79 -16.57
C ARG A 130 12.14 6.61 -15.29
N PHE A 131 12.99 6.41 -14.28
CA PHE A 131 12.73 6.89 -12.92
C PHE A 131 12.55 8.41 -12.81
N ASP A 132 13.37 9.21 -13.48
CA ASP A 132 13.24 10.66 -13.46
C ASP A 132 11.94 11.15 -14.11
N GLU A 133 11.45 10.44 -15.13
CA GLU A 133 10.18 10.75 -15.76
C GLU A 133 9.00 10.34 -14.88
N MET A 134 9.12 9.24 -14.14
CA MET A 134 8.15 8.85 -13.10
C MET A 134 8.07 9.92 -12.01
N VAL A 135 9.22 10.42 -11.53
CA VAL A 135 9.25 11.53 -10.54
C VAL A 135 8.61 12.79 -11.11
N ALA A 136 8.95 13.17 -12.35
CA ALA A 136 8.34 14.33 -12.99
C ALA A 136 6.81 14.17 -13.16
N ALA A 137 6.34 12.96 -13.49
CA ALA A 137 4.92 12.64 -13.55
C ALA A 137 4.24 12.74 -12.18
N ALA A 138 4.89 12.23 -11.13
CA ALA A 138 4.42 12.32 -9.75
C ALA A 138 4.22 13.76 -9.30
N LEU A 139 5.21 14.61 -9.54
CA LEU A 139 5.14 16.04 -9.17
C LEU A 139 4.00 16.76 -9.92
N ARG A 140 3.85 16.51 -11.22
CA ARG A 140 2.76 17.10 -12.03
C ARG A 140 1.39 16.60 -11.61
N LEU A 141 1.27 15.32 -11.26
CA LEU A 141 0.03 14.77 -10.74
C LEU A 141 -0.32 15.38 -9.39
N ASN A 142 0.64 15.48 -8.46
CA ASN A 142 0.40 16.07 -7.14
C ASN A 142 0.06 17.56 -7.22
N GLU A 143 0.63 18.29 -8.18
CA GLU A 143 0.20 19.68 -8.47
C GLU A 143 -1.26 19.73 -8.93
N ALA A 144 -1.69 18.81 -9.80
CA ALA A 144 -3.06 18.73 -10.26
C ALA A 144 -4.05 18.21 -9.19
N LEU A 145 -3.57 17.51 -8.16
CA LEU A 145 -4.34 17.06 -7.00
C LEU A 145 -4.42 18.11 -5.89
N ARG A 146 -3.66 19.20 -5.96
CA ARG A 146 -3.67 20.25 -4.96
C ARG A 146 -5.07 20.87 -4.80
N GLY A 147 -5.49 21.02 -3.55
CA GLY A 147 -6.81 21.56 -3.21
C GLY A 147 -7.95 20.53 -3.22
N GLU A 148 -7.68 19.28 -3.58
CA GLU A 148 -8.66 18.21 -3.40
C GLU A 148 -8.85 17.90 -1.91
N PRO A 149 -10.08 17.58 -1.46
CA PRO A 149 -10.35 17.34 -0.06
C PRO A 149 -9.70 16.05 0.44
N LYS A 150 -9.32 16.02 1.73
CA LYS A 150 -8.85 14.79 2.39
C LYS A 150 -9.96 13.73 2.37
N PRO A 151 -9.72 12.53 1.84
CA PRO A 151 -10.69 11.46 1.88
C PRO A 151 -10.84 10.91 3.32
N THR A 152 -12.08 10.68 3.75
CA THR A 152 -12.39 10.22 5.10
C THR A 152 -11.98 8.78 5.38
N PHE A 153 -11.82 7.97 4.35
CA PHE A 153 -11.45 6.56 4.44
C PHE A 153 -9.95 6.30 4.63
N LEU A 154 -9.12 7.35 4.72
CA LEU A 154 -7.69 7.19 5.03
C LEU A 154 -7.42 6.98 6.53
N ALA A 155 -8.42 7.16 7.38
CA ALA A 155 -8.29 6.86 8.79
C ALA A 155 -8.37 5.33 9.00
N PRO A 156 -7.45 4.72 9.76
CA PRO A 156 -7.54 3.31 10.13
C PRO A 156 -8.83 3.02 10.89
N PRO A 157 -9.31 1.77 10.90
CA PRO A 157 -10.54 1.43 11.60
C PRO A 157 -10.39 1.61 13.11
N VAL A 158 -11.51 1.95 13.76
CA VAL A 158 -11.57 2.07 15.21
C VAL A 158 -11.38 0.68 15.84
N ALA A 159 -10.74 0.63 17.02
CA ALA A 159 -10.50 -0.61 17.76
C ALA A 159 -11.78 -1.47 17.87
N GLY A 160 -11.63 -2.79 17.66
CA GLY A 160 -12.72 -3.77 17.71
C GLY A 160 -13.47 -3.99 16.39
N LYS A 161 -13.14 -3.28 15.31
CA LYS A 161 -13.63 -3.58 13.97
C LYS A 161 -12.73 -4.60 13.26
N LYS A 162 -13.28 -5.31 12.27
CA LYS A 162 -12.50 -6.16 11.36
C LYS A 162 -11.56 -5.26 10.55
N TRP A 163 -10.30 -5.67 10.45
CA TRP A 163 -9.30 -5.03 9.62
C TRP A 163 -9.30 -5.66 8.22
N TYR A 164 -9.27 -4.82 7.21
CA TYR A 164 -9.07 -5.22 5.82
C TYR A 164 -7.64 -4.89 5.40
N GLU A 165 -7.20 -5.42 4.28
CA GLU A 165 -5.84 -5.16 3.78
C GLU A 165 -5.56 -3.65 3.63
N TYR A 166 -6.50 -2.89 3.11
CA TYR A 166 -6.34 -1.43 2.98
C TYR A 166 -6.23 -0.69 4.34
N ASP A 167 -6.74 -1.27 5.43
CA ASP A 167 -6.57 -0.73 6.77
C ASP A 167 -5.14 -0.92 7.27
N LEU A 168 -4.46 -2.00 6.84
CA LEU A 168 -3.04 -2.23 7.14
C LEU A 168 -2.16 -1.17 6.47
N TYR A 169 -2.46 -0.79 5.24
CA TYR A 169 -1.78 0.32 4.57
C TYR A 169 -1.99 1.64 5.32
N ALA A 170 -3.21 1.91 5.77
CA ALA A 170 -3.50 3.12 6.55
C ALA A 170 -2.79 3.11 7.92
N ALA A 171 -2.71 1.96 8.58
CA ALA A 171 -2.01 1.83 9.85
C ALA A 171 -0.49 1.99 9.69
N ALA A 172 0.10 1.41 8.65
CA ALA A 172 1.52 1.59 8.34
C ALA A 172 1.86 3.04 8.02
N ASP A 173 0.97 3.73 7.30
CA ASP A 173 1.08 5.15 6.99
C ASP A 173 1.08 5.98 8.28
N GLN A 174 0.12 5.74 9.19
CA GLN A 174 0.08 6.42 10.47
C GLN A 174 1.33 6.10 11.32
N ALA A 175 1.76 4.83 11.39
CA ALA A 175 2.94 4.43 12.15
C ALA A 175 4.22 5.15 11.69
N ALA A 176 4.38 5.39 10.38
CA ALA A 176 5.54 6.08 9.85
C ALA A 176 5.62 7.57 10.27
N PHE A 177 4.47 8.18 10.60
CA PHE A 177 4.36 9.60 10.96
C PHE A 177 4.05 9.85 12.45
N ALA A 178 3.45 8.88 13.16
CA ALA A 178 3.09 9.02 14.57
C ALA A 178 4.31 9.20 15.48
N GLU A 179 4.13 9.88 16.61
CA GLU A 179 5.17 10.00 17.64
C GLU A 179 5.55 8.61 18.19
N ASP A 180 4.56 7.80 18.53
CA ASP A 180 4.75 6.39 18.87
C ASP A 180 4.19 5.47 17.78
N PRO A 181 5.04 4.87 16.93
CA PRO A 181 4.61 3.91 15.93
C PRO A 181 3.92 2.67 16.49
N ALA A 182 4.23 2.27 17.74
CA ALA A 182 3.70 1.05 18.34
C ALA A 182 2.19 1.11 18.54
N GLU A 183 1.60 2.29 18.69
CA GLU A 183 0.15 2.47 18.79
C GLU A 183 -0.60 1.90 17.57
N TRP A 184 0.03 1.94 16.39
CA TRP A 184 -0.55 1.53 15.12
C TRP A 184 -0.16 0.11 14.69
N VAL A 185 1.02 -0.33 15.10
CA VAL A 185 1.59 -1.64 14.68
C VAL A 185 1.16 -2.75 15.62
N THR A 186 1.20 -2.52 16.94
CA THR A 186 0.92 -3.55 17.96
C THR A 186 -0.48 -4.17 17.83
N PRO A 187 -1.56 -3.43 17.52
CA PRO A 187 -2.88 -4.02 17.39
C PRO A 187 -3.03 -5.03 16.24
N VAL A 188 -2.13 -4.98 15.26
CA VAL A 188 -2.14 -5.83 14.07
C VAL A 188 -1.28 -7.07 14.26
N LEU A 189 -0.14 -6.92 14.94
CA LEU A 189 0.78 -8.02 15.17
C LEU A 189 0.18 -9.00 16.19
N ALA A 190 0.28 -10.30 15.90
CA ALA A 190 -0.16 -11.34 16.82
C ALA A 190 0.72 -11.35 18.08
N PRO A 191 0.18 -11.08 19.29
CA PRO A 191 0.99 -10.86 20.49
C PRO A 191 1.73 -12.10 21.00
N GLU A 192 1.37 -13.29 20.53
CA GLU A 192 1.87 -14.57 21.06
C GLU A 192 2.69 -15.39 20.05
N SER A 193 2.86 -14.91 18.82
CA SER A 193 3.69 -15.59 17.81
C SER A 193 5.09 -15.00 17.76
N VAL A 194 6.10 -15.85 17.70
CA VAL A 194 7.47 -15.42 17.36
C VAL A 194 7.42 -14.92 15.91
N PRO A 195 7.75 -13.65 15.65
CA PRO A 195 7.72 -13.13 14.28
C PRO A 195 8.80 -13.84 13.45
N ARG A 196 8.58 -13.92 12.14
CA ARG A 196 9.62 -14.33 11.20
C ARG A 196 10.85 -13.43 11.37
N GLU A 197 12.02 -13.94 11.05
CA GLU A 197 13.31 -13.23 11.22
C GLU A 197 13.32 -11.89 10.45
N ASP A 198 12.83 -11.89 9.21
CA ASP A 198 12.71 -10.71 8.36
C ASP A 198 11.73 -9.67 8.92
N VAL A 199 10.62 -10.11 9.52
CA VAL A 199 9.65 -9.24 10.19
C VAL A 199 10.26 -8.60 11.44
N ALA A 200 10.96 -9.39 12.25
CA ALA A 200 11.65 -8.87 13.43
C ALA A 200 12.74 -7.85 13.04
N ALA A 201 13.51 -8.14 11.98
CA ALA A 201 14.54 -7.24 11.46
C ALA A 201 13.91 -5.92 10.93
N ALA A 202 12.77 -5.98 10.24
CA ALA A 202 12.06 -4.81 9.77
C ALA A 202 11.59 -3.91 10.92
N LEU A 203 11.02 -4.49 11.99
CA LEU A 203 10.59 -3.74 13.16
C LEU A 203 11.76 -3.08 13.91
N VAL A 204 12.87 -3.81 14.09
CA VAL A 204 14.08 -3.26 14.70
C VAL A 204 14.63 -2.10 13.87
N LYS A 205 14.73 -2.26 12.55
CA LYS A 205 15.19 -1.19 11.65
C LYS A 205 14.25 0.01 11.71
N ALA A 206 12.93 -0.20 11.70
CA ALA A 206 11.96 0.89 11.81
C ALA A 206 12.11 1.68 13.13
N ALA A 207 12.40 0.99 14.24
CA ALA A 207 12.68 1.65 15.53
C ALA A 207 13.94 2.52 15.47
N VAL A 208 15.03 2.05 14.85
CA VAL A 208 16.25 2.84 14.66
C VAL A 208 15.96 4.09 13.82
N LEU A 209 15.23 3.94 12.72
CA LEU A 209 14.88 5.08 11.84
C LEU A 209 13.93 6.07 12.54
N ALA A 210 13.09 5.61 13.46
CA ALA A 210 12.17 6.46 14.21
C ALA A 210 12.91 7.50 15.06
N GLU A 211 14.08 7.14 15.63
CA GLU A 211 14.94 8.06 16.41
C GLU A 211 15.56 9.18 15.54
N MET A 212 15.65 8.99 14.23
CA MET A 212 16.20 9.98 13.29
C MET A 212 15.15 10.93 12.73
N ARG A 213 13.88 10.81 13.15
CA ARG A 213 12.81 11.66 12.63
C ARG A 213 12.91 13.08 13.15
N GLY A 214 12.91 14.02 12.23
CA GLY A 214 12.77 15.45 12.50
C GLY A 214 11.39 15.99 12.02
N PRO A 215 11.12 17.28 12.22
CA PRO A 215 9.86 17.87 11.81
C PRO A 215 9.74 17.95 10.29
N ILE A 216 8.51 17.79 9.81
CA ILE A 216 8.08 18.11 8.44
C ILE A 216 7.40 19.48 8.50
N ARG A 217 7.72 20.37 7.57
CA ARG A 217 7.27 21.77 7.53
C ARG A 217 6.24 22.02 6.44
N GLU A 218 6.30 21.22 5.36
CA GLU A 218 5.36 21.32 4.25
C GLU A 218 3.97 20.84 4.65
N ASN A 219 2.96 21.47 4.07
CA ASN A 219 1.57 21.11 4.31
C ASN A 219 1.18 19.84 3.58
N ASP A 220 0.34 19.05 4.22
CA ASP A 220 -0.28 17.89 3.62
C ASP A 220 -1.30 18.28 2.55
N GLN A 221 -1.37 17.47 1.53
CA GLN A 221 -2.37 17.51 0.46
C GLN A 221 -2.71 16.10 -0.01
N LEU A 222 -3.67 15.97 -0.92
CA LEU A 222 -3.88 14.72 -1.63
C LEU A 222 -2.69 14.42 -2.54
N VAL A 223 -2.12 13.23 -2.39
CA VAL A 223 -0.99 12.72 -3.17
C VAL A 223 -1.22 11.28 -3.59
N HIS A 224 -0.38 10.76 -4.47
CA HIS A 224 -0.41 9.36 -4.89
C HIS A 224 0.50 8.50 -4.01
N GLY A 225 -0.04 7.47 -3.36
CA GLY A 225 0.67 6.59 -2.43
C GLY A 225 1.32 5.35 -3.07
N ASP A 226 1.24 5.16 -4.40
CA ASP A 226 1.87 4.05 -5.12
C ASP A 226 2.04 4.36 -6.62
N ILE A 227 2.77 5.43 -6.93
CA ILE A 227 2.93 5.85 -8.33
C ILE A 227 3.91 4.95 -9.09
N ALA A 228 4.88 4.34 -8.40
CA ALA A 228 5.83 3.42 -9.02
C ALA A 228 5.13 2.20 -9.62
N GLY A 229 4.18 1.62 -8.88
CA GLY A 229 3.37 0.49 -9.33
C GLY A 229 2.35 0.83 -10.41
N CYS A 230 1.99 2.12 -10.55
CA CYS A 230 0.91 2.57 -11.43
C CYS A 230 1.37 3.35 -12.66
N THR A 231 2.66 3.49 -12.91
CA THR A 231 3.16 4.24 -14.08
C THR A 231 3.64 3.31 -15.17
N ILE A 232 3.07 3.49 -16.38
CA ILE A 232 3.48 2.78 -17.59
C ILE A 232 3.86 3.77 -18.70
N PHE A 233 4.59 3.28 -19.69
CA PHE A 233 5.09 4.06 -20.81
C PHE A 233 4.76 3.39 -22.14
N ASP A 234 4.31 4.18 -23.11
CA ASP A 234 4.12 3.75 -24.50
C ASP A 234 5.06 4.56 -25.42
N GLY A 235 6.22 3.99 -25.72
CA GLY A 235 7.24 4.66 -26.50
C GLY A 235 7.67 6.00 -25.91
N THR A 236 7.52 7.07 -26.70
CA THR A 236 7.88 8.45 -26.32
C THR A 236 6.66 9.30 -25.88
N ALA A 237 5.48 8.68 -25.75
CA ALA A 237 4.30 9.36 -25.28
C ALA A 237 4.42 9.76 -23.79
N ASP A 238 3.55 10.64 -23.35
CA ASP A 238 3.47 11.04 -21.95
C ASP A 238 3.32 9.81 -21.03
N PRO A 239 3.94 9.80 -19.83
CA PRO A 239 3.72 8.76 -18.83
C PRO A 239 2.24 8.57 -18.55
N ILE A 240 1.83 7.32 -18.37
CA ILE A 240 0.43 6.95 -18.14
C ILE A 240 0.29 6.47 -16.70
N VAL A 241 -0.58 7.11 -15.92
CA VAL A 241 -0.97 6.66 -14.58
C VAL A 241 -2.25 5.82 -14.70
N THR A 242 -2.15 4.56 -14.33
CA THR A 242 -3.20 3.57 -14.53
C THR A 242 -4.29 3.61 -13.46
N ASP A 243 -3.95 4.01 -12.23
CA ASP A 243 -4.87 4.09 -11.09
C ASP A 243 -4.48 5.23 -10.14
N LEU A 244 -5.27 5.47 -9.09
CA LEU A 244 -4.96 6.41 -8.02
C LEU A 244 -5.07 5.70 -6.66
N TYR A 245 -3.98 5.69 -5.91
CA TYR A 245 -3.94 5.27 -4.51
C TYR A 245 -3.80 6.52 -3.64
N PRO A 246 -4.89 7.02 -3.04
CA PRO A 246 -4.85 8.27 -2.28
C PRO A 246 -4.02 8.14 -1.01
N ALA A 247 -3.16 9.13 -0.75
CA ALA A 247 -2.50 9.38 0.53
C ALA A 247 -2.63 10.87 0.87
N TRP A 248 -2.36 11.24 2.12
CA TRP A 248 -2.49 12.62 2.57
C TRP A 248 -1.21 13.07 3.27
N HIS A 249 -0.30 13.65 2.46
CA HIS A 249 1.06 14.03 2.87
C HIS A 249 1.56 15.22 2.03
N PRO A 250 2.73 15.81 2.36
CA PRO A 250 3.40 16.76 1.48
C PRO A 250 3.65 16.19 0.09
N ALA A 251 3.65 17.04 -0.93
CA ALA A 251 3.78 16.62 -2.34
C ALA A 251 5.03 15.76 -2.61
N ALA A 252 6.15 16.03 -1.92
CA ALA A 252 7.38 15.26 -2.08
C ALA A 252 7.31 13.83 -1.49
N TRP A 253 6.26 13.48 -0.72
CA TRP A 253 6.03 12.12 -0.22
C TRP A 253 5.95 11.09 -1.34
N THR A 254 5.17 11.35 -2.38
CA THR A 254 5.05 10.44 -3.54
C THR A 254 6.41 10.19 -4.18
N VAL A 255 7.27 11.20 -4.27
CA VAL A 255 8.63 11.07 -4.83
C VAL A 255 9.51 10.24 -3.91
N ALA A 256 9.46 10.48 -2.61
CA ALA A 256 10.22 9.72 -1.63
C ALA A 256 9.84 8.24 -1.67
N LEU A 257 8.55 7.94 -1.69
CA LEU A 257 8.04 6.56 -1.76
C LEU A 257 8.42 5.89 -3.09
N LEU A 258 8.27 6.59 -4.22
CA LEU A 258 8.70 6.10 -5.54
C LEU A 258 10.19 5.72 -5.54
N ILE A 259 11.05 6.58 -4.99
CA ILE A 259 12.50 6.33 -4.97
C ILE A 259 12.81 5.13 -4.08
N VAL A 260 12.22 5.04 -2.89
CA VAL A 260 12.37 3.89 -2.00
C VAL A 260 11.94 2.59 -2.69
N ASP A 261 10.77 2.56 -3.31
CA ASP A 261 10.23 1.38 -3.98
C ASP A 261 11.09 0.95 -5.17
N THR A 262 11.49 1.91 -6.01
CA THR A 262 12.30 1.59 -7.18
C THR A 262 13.73 1.20 -6.82
N MET A 263 14.29 1.72 -5.74
CA MET A 263 15.57 1.26 -5.21
C MET A 263 15.46 -0.14 -4.60
N ALA A 264 14.37 -0.45 -3.90
CA ALA A 264 14.20 -1.74 -3.25
C ALA A 264 13.95 -2.87 -4.26
N TRP A 265 13.12 -2.63 -5.28
CA TRP A 265 12.60 -3.68 -6.16
C TRP A 265 12.77 -3.38 -7.66
N GLY A 266 13.08 -2.14 -8.04
CA GLY A 266 13.22 -1.70 -9.43
C GLY A 266 14.67 -1.50 -9.92
N ASN A 267 15.66 -1.87 -9.12
CA ASN A 267 17.08 -1.68 -9.42
C ASN A 267 17.48 -0.22 -9.71
N ALA A 268 16.76 0.74 -9.13
CA ALA A 268 17.12 2.14 -9.28
C ALA A 268 18.43 2.47 -8.55
N PRO A 269 19.26 3.38 -9.10
CA PRO A 269 20.53 3.74 -8.47
C PRO A 269 20.31 4.61 -7.23
N ASP A 270 21.13 4.44 -6.19
CA ASP A 270 21.09 5.20 -4.94
C ASP A 270 21.26 6.73 -5.18
N ALA A 271 21.92 7.11 -6.28
CA ALA A 271 22.07 8.51 -6.69
C ALA A 271 20.74 9.26 -6.94
N LEU A 272 19.61 8.56 -7.03
CA LEU A 272 18.29 9.21 -7.07
C LEU A 272 18.00 10.01 -5.81
N LEU A 273 18.48 9.59 -4.64
CA LEU A 273 18.33 10.33 -3.39
C LEU A 273 18.97 11.72 -3.49
N ASP A 274 20.21 11.80 -3.96
CA ASP A 274 20.92 13.08 -4.12
C ASP A 274 20.29 13.96 -5.19
N ARG A 275 19.85 13.36 -6.30
CA ARG A 275 19.24 14.08 -7.42
C ARG A 275 17.99 14.85 -6.99
N TRP A 276 17.19 14.28 -6.11
CA TRP A 276 15.91 14.83 -5.66
C TRP A 276 15.96 15.40 -4.24
N ALA A 277 17.15 15.47 -3.61
CA ALA A 277 17.38 16.02 -2.28
C ALA A 277 16.93 17.49 -2.09
N HIS A 278 16.79 18.22 -3.21
CA HIS A 278 16.37 19.62 -3.22
C HIS A 278 14.87 19.81 -2.96
N LEU A 279 14.05 18.73 -3.02
CA LEU A 279 12.62 18.84 -2.71
C LEU A 279 12.42 19.15 -1.22
N PRO A 280 11.38 19.93 -0.88
CA PRO A 280 11.09 20.28 0.52
C PRO A 280 10.93 19.03 1.40
N ASP A 281 11.55 19.08 2.58
CA ASP A 281 11.55 18.03 3.61
C ASP A 281 11.95 16.62 3.11
N PHE A 282 12.53 16.50 1.92
CA PHE A 282 12.75 15.22 1.23
C PHE A 282 13.53 14.19 2.08
N PRO A 283 14.62 14.54 2.83
CA PRO A 283 15.29 13.55 3.66
C PRO A 283 14.37 12.95 4.73
N GLN A 284 13.53 13.76 5.34
CA GLN A 284 12.58 13.33 6.36
C GLN A 284 11.41 12.54 5.77
N LEU A 285 11.03 12.82 4.53
CA LEU A 285 10.01 12.05 3.80
C LEU A 285 10.57 10.71 3.30
N ALA A 286 11.83 10.66 2.83
CA ALA A 286 12.49 9.41 2.45
C ALA A 286 12.62 8.45 3.63
N LEU A 287 12.99 8.97 4.81
CA LEU A 287 13.05 8.21 6.06
C LEU A 287 11.69 7.56 6.38
N ARG A 288 10.61 8.35 6.33
CA ARG A 288 9.26 7.85 6.60
C ARG A 288 8.75 6.91 5.51
N ALA A 289 9.15 7.08 4.26
CA ALA A 289 8.80 6.17 3.17
C ALA A 289 9.40 4.77 3.42
N VAL A 290 10.64 4.70 3.87
CA VAL A 290 11.25 3.43 4.29
C VAL A 290 10.49 2.85 5.48
N MET A 291 10.24 3.64 6.54
CA MET A 291 9.49 3.18 7.72
C MET A 291 8.12 2.64 7.34
N TYR A 292 7.40 3.32 6.46
CA TYR A 292 6.11 2.87 5.93
C TYR A 292 6.21 1.48 5.30
N ARG A 293 7.22 1.24 4.45
CA ARG A 293 7.43 -0.08 3.82
C ARG A 293 7.87 -1.15 4.81
N LEU A 294 8.67 -0.79 5.82
CA LEU A 294 9.05 -1.71 6.91
C LEU A 294 7.83 -2.13 7.74
N PHE A 295 6.95 -1.20 8.09
CA PHE A 295 5.72 -1.51 8.80
C PHE A 295 4.76 -2.35 7.95
N LEU A 296 4.61 -2.04 6.66
CA LEU A 296 3.81 -2.88 5.76
C LEU A 296 4.37 -4.29 5.67
N HIS A 297 5.69 -4.46 5.51
CA HIS A 297 6.32 -5.77 5.48
C HIS A 297 6.04 -6.57 6.75
N ALA A 298 6.02 -5.90 7.90
CA ALA A 298 5.73 -6.53 9.17
C ALA A 298 4.26 -6.91 9.37
N MET A 299 3.34 -6.09 8.86
CA MET A 299 1.91 -6.21 9.14
C MET A 299 1.13 -7.01 8.08
N LEU A 300 1.60 -7.06 6.83
CA LEU A 300 0.91 -7.80 5.77
C LEU A 300 1.10 -9.30 5.96
N PRO A 301 -0.01 -10.08 6.09
CA PRO A 301 0.07 -11.53 6.33
C PRO A 301 0.76 -12.31 5.20
N ASN A 302 0.69 -11.78 3.98
CA ASN A 302 1.23 -12.37 2.76
C ASN A 302 2.58 -11.76 2.34
N SER A 303 3.23 -10.95 3.20
CA SER A 303 4.57 -10.43 2.91
C SER A 303 5.57 -11.56 2.71
N GLN A 304 6.39 -11.46 1.67
CA GLN A 304 7.35 -12.49 1.29
C GLN A 304 8.74 -12.16 1.86
N PRO A 305 9.45 -13.14 2.47
CA PRO A 305 10.80 -12.94 3.00
C PRO A 305 11.79 -12.39 1.96
N GLU A 306 11.63 -12.76 0.69
CA GLU A 306 12.46 -12.32 -0.42
C GLU A 306 12.38 -10.81 -0.66
N SER A 307 11.23 -10.19 -0.30
CA SER A 307 11.06 -8.73 -0.38
C SER A 307 11.93 -7.96 0.61
N TRP A 308 12.37 -8.62 1.68
CA TRP A 308 13.18 -8.04 2.73
C TRP A 308 14.59 -7.66 2.24
N GLU A 309 15.22 -8.46 1.37
CA GLU A 309 16.59 -8.22 0.91
C GLU A 309 16.73 -6.81 0.31
N GLY A 310 15.87 -6.46 -0.64
CA GLY A 310 15.86 -5.13 -1.25
C GLY A 310 15.50 -4.02 -0.27
N LEU A 311 14.47 -4.25 0.55
CA LEU A 311 13.98 -3.26 1.51
C LEU A 311 15.00 -2.99 2.63
N GLY A 312 15.64 -4.03 3.18
CA GLY A 312 16.67 -3.90 4.21
C GLY A 312 17.87 -3.11 3.71
N ARG A 313 18.36 -3.43 2.48
CA ARG A 313 19.42 -2.66 1.82
C ARG A 313 19.06 -1.18 1.69
N VAL A 314 17.85 -0.86 1.21
CA VAL A 314 17.42 0.53 1.02
C VAL A 314 17.27 1.24 2.37
N ALA A 315 16.84 0.54 3.41
CA ALA A 315 16.77 1.10 4.75
C ALA A 315 18.15 1.54 5.26
N ASP A 316 19.20 0.71 5.04
CA ASP A 316 20.58 1.06 5.40
C ASP A 316 21.10 2.25 4.58
N VAL A 317 20.83 2.28 3.28
CA VAL A 317 21.24 3.38 2.38
C VAL A 317 20.59 4.69 2.80
N VAL A 318 19.28 4.69 3.04
CA VAL A 318 18.54 5.91 3.43
C VAL A 318 18.96 6.39 4.80
N GLU A 319 19.16 5.49 5.78
CA GLU A 319 19.69 5.82 7.10
C GLU A 319 21.03 6.56 6.98
N ALA A 320 22.00 5.97 6.29
CA ALA A 320 23.32 6.57 6.10
C ALA A 320 23.27 7.88 5.32
N TRP A 321 22.36 7.99 4.34
CA TRP A 321 22.18 9.19 3.54
C TRP A 321 21.56 10.34 4.35
N VAL A 322 20.52 10.08 5.15
CA VAL A 322 19.88 11.09 6.02
C VAL A 322 20.86 11.60 7.06
N ALA A 323 21.63 10.72 7.71
CA ALA A 323 22.66 11.13 8.68
C ALA A 323 23.68 12.11 8.07
N LYS A 324 24.10 11.91 6.81
CA LYS A 324 24.99 12.85 6.10
C LYS A 324 24.32 14.21 5.84
N GLN A 325 23.02 14.23 5.48
CA GLN A 325 22.29 15.48 5.22
C GLN A 325 22.16 16.35 6.48
N GLU A 326 22.02 15.73 7.66
CA GLU A 326 21.94 16.45 8.94
C GLU A 326 23.27 17.10 9.32
N VAL A 327 24.39 16.43 9.11
CA VAL A 327 25.73 16.97 9.33
C VAL A 327 25.98 18.21 8.45
N VAL A 328 25.59 18.16 7.17
CA VAL A 328 25.74 19.29 6.23
C VAL A 328 24.87 20.49 6.61
N ARG A 329 23.69 20.25 7.20
CA ARG A 329 22.78 21.34 7.65
C ARG A 329 23.16 21.96 8.98
N GLY A 330 23.94 21.24 9.81
CA GLY A 330 24.39 21.69 11.12
C GLY A 330 25.72 22.45 11.11
N THR A 331 26.40 22.49 9.94
CA THR A 331 27.61 23.31 9.68
C THR A 331 27.25 24.58 8.92
#